data_887fe240cf4bccff8c66b1740f2b4376
#
_entry.id   887fe240cf4bccff8c66b1740f2b4376
#
_cell.length_a   1.000
_cell.length_b   1.000
_cell.length_c   1.000
_cell.angle_alpha   90.00
_cell.angle_beta   90.00
_cell.angle_gamma   90.00
#
_symmetry.space_group_name_H-M   'P 1'
#
loop_
_entity.id
_entity.type
_entity.pdbx_description
1 polymer ?
#
loop_
_entity_poly.entity_id
_entity_poly.type
_entity_poly.pdbx_seq_one_letter_code
_entity_poly.pdbx_strand_id
1 'polypeptide(L)'
;MQGRLDQSILNLPGVELARRNLEAALLLLKALMEQGLSQAVLCPGSRSGALALALGVLEPRGLALYTAIDERSAAFFALGLARATGKAVAVVTTSGTAVANLLPAAVEADYGAIPLLLISADRPTRLKGCGANQTVNQESFLAASVRWFGQGDGTGLAAMTDAAIDALARQAWSGTRPPDLAPGPVHLNLSFAEPLHAGGQALLEATAHASLDTTSSPWGELGLRTPGSGNQAPPFSPAPDPDQPGV
;
A
#
# COMPACT_ATOMS: atom_id res chain seq x y z
N MET A 1 -12.89 25.85 1.45
CA MET A 1 -12.90 25.98 -0.01
C MET A 1 -13.11 24.59 -0.57
N GLN A 2 -14.35 24.24 -0.94
CA GLN A 2 -14.65 22.99 -1.63
C GLN A 2 -14.16 23.13 -3.07
N GLY A 3 -13.06 22.45 -3.41
CA GLY A 3 -12.58 22.36 -4.79
C GLY A 3 -13.67 21.73 -5.66
N ARG A 4 -14.10 22.41 -6.71
CA ARG A 4 -14.95 21.84 -7.74
C ARG A 4 -14.20 20.64 -8.33
N LEU A 5 -14.76 19.45 -8.10
CA LEU A 5 -14.32 18.23 -8.76
C LEU A 5 -14.40 18.42 -10.27
N ASP A 6 -13.32 18.12 -10.97
CA ASP A 6 -13.31 18.12 -12.44
C ASP A 6 -14.14 16.95 -12.95
N GLN A 7 -15.43 17.22 -13.25
CA GLN A 7 -16.35 16.21 -13.80
C GLN A 7 -15.90 15.65 -15.15
N SER A 8 -14.93 16.30 -15.81
CA SER A 8 -14.39 15.83 -17.10
C SER A 8 -13.72 14.44 -16.97
N ILE A 9 -13.15 14.12 -15.84
CA ILE A 9 -12.50 12.81 -15.57
C ILE A 9 -13.52 11.67 -15.58
N LEU A 10 -14.76 11.90 -15.12
CA LEU A 10 -15.82 10.89 -15.13
C LEU A 10 -16.31 10.54 -16.54
N ASN A 11 -16.04 11.38 -17.52
CA ASN A 11 -16.43 11.22 -18.91
C ASN A 11 -15.28 10.74 -19.81
N LEU A 12 -14.10 10.43 -19.25
CA LEU A 12 -12.99 9.90 -20.04
C LEU A 12 -13.37 8.55 -20.66
N PRO A 13 -12.95 8.27 -21.90
CA PRO A 13 -13.03 6.93 -22.47
C PRO A 13 -12.44 5.91 -21.48
N GLY A 14 -13.00 4.71 -21.42
CA GLY A 14 -12.62 3.72 -20.40
C GLY A 14 -11.11 3.44 -20.34
N VAL A 15 -10.43 3.46 -21.49
CA VAL A 15 -8.96 3.30 -21.57
C VAL A 15 -8.22 4.42 -20.83
N GLU A 16 -8.68 5.66 -20.98
CA GLU A 16 -8.05 6.82 -20.36
C GLU A 16 -8.23 6.83 -18.85
N LEU A 17 -9.43 6.46 -18.35
CA LEU A 17 -9.65 6.38 -16.91
C LEU A 17 -8.79 5.27 -16.27
N ALA A 18 -8.67 4.10 -16.92
CA ALA A 18 -7.81 3.03 -16.45
C ALA A 18 -6.32 3.47 -16.40
N ARG A 19 -5.87 4.23 -17.40
CA ARG A 19 -4.53 4.83 -17.42
C ARG A 19 -4.35 5.81 -16.25
N ARG A 20 -5.31 6.72 -16.04
CA ARG A 20 -5.27 7.68 -14.93
C ARG A 20 -5.31 7.00 -13.55
N ASN A 21 -6.04 5.89 -13.38
CA ASN A 21 -6.01 5.10 -12.15
C ASN A 21 -4.59 4.56 -11.87
N LEU A 22 -3.89 4.06 -12.89
CA LEU A 22 -2.52 3.58 -12.76
C LEU A 22 -1.55 4.72 -12.44
N GLU A 23 -1.64 5.84 -13.15
CA GLU A 23 -0.78 7.02 -12.92
C GLU A 23 -0.94 7.58 -11.51
N ALA A 24 -2.17 7.72 -11.04
CA ALA A 24 -2.47 8.19 -9.69
C ALA A 24 -1.94 7.23 -8.61
N ALA A 25 -2.06 5.91 -8.84
CA ALA A 25 -1.49 4.90 -7.95
C ALA A 25 0.05 4.95 -7.94
N LEU A 26 0.68 5.13 -9.10
CA LEU A 26 2.13 5.30 -9.21
C LEU A 26 2.61 6.56 -8.48
N LEU A 27 1.93 7.68 -8.66
CA LEU A 27 2.27 8.93 -8.00
C LEU A 27 2.19 8.78 -6.47
N LEU A 28 1.12 8.19 -5.96
CA LEU A 28 0.96 7.93 -4.53
C LEU A 28 2.09 7.06 -3.96
N LEU A 29 2.39 5.94 -4.63
CA LEU A 29 3.40 5.00 -4.15
C LEU A 29 4.81 5.57 -4.28
N LYS A 30 5.13 6.32 -5.34
CA LYS A 30 6.40 7.06 -5.47
C LYS A 30 6.55 8.06 -4.33
N ALA A 31 5.53 8.88 -4.06
CA ALA A 31 5.56 9.83 -2.97
C ALA A 31 5.77 9.16 -1.60
N LEU A 32 5.19 7.98 -1.38
CA LEU A 32 5.44 7.17 -0.18
C LEU A 32 6.88 6.63 -0.15
N MET A 33 7.44 6.19 -1.29
CA MET A 33 8.84 5.74 -1.37
C MET A 33 9.82 6.89 -1.08
N GLU A 34 9.55 8.10 -1.54
CA GLU A 34 10.32 9.31 -1.22
C GLU A 34 10.32 9.62 0.27
N GLN A 35 9.24 9.27 0.99
CA GLN A 35 9.19 9.37 2.45
C GLN A 35 9.93 8.22 3.17
N GLY A 36 10.30 7.15 2.46
CA GLY A 36 11.05 6.02 3.01
C GLY A 36 10.34 4.67 2.96
N LEU A 37 9.18 4.55 2.30
CA LEU A 37 8.55 3.26 2.04
C LEU A 37 9.48 2.40 1.17
N SER A 38 9.89 1.25 1.68
CA SER A 38 10.79 0.32 0.99
C SER A 38 10.26 -1.10 0.91
N GLN A 39 9.16 -1.39 1.58
CA GLN A 39 8.56 -2.73 1.64
C GLN A 39 7.04 -2.66 1.56
N ALA A 40 6.44 -3.54 0.76
CA ALA A 40 5.00 -3.66 0.64
C ALA A 40 4.58 -5.13 0.54
N VAL A 41 3.43 -5.44 1.14
CA VAL A 41 2.76 -6.73 1.04
C VAL A 41 1.45 -6.53 0.28
N LEU A 42 1.28 -7.21 -0.84
CA LEU A 42 0.11 -7.12 -1.70
C LEU A 42 -0.79 -8.34 -1.53
N CYS A 43 -2.07 -8.10 -1.27
CA CYS A 43 -3.12 -9.10 -1.38
C CYS A 43 -3.90 -8.93 -2.69
N PRO A 44 -4.22 -10.03 -3.40
CA PRO A 44 -4.89 -9.96 -4.69
C PRO A 44 -6.32 -9.43 -4.58
N GLY A 45 -6.77 -8.71 -5.61
CA GLY A 45 -8.14 -8.25 -5.72
C GLY A 45 -8.33 -7.29 -6.89
N SER A 46 -9.49 -7.35 -7.56
CA SER A 46 -9.74 -6.53 -8.75
C SER A 46 -9.74 -5.04 -8.45
N ARG A 47 -10.34 -4.61 -7.33
CA ARG A 47 -10.46 -3.18 -6.99
C ARG A 47 -9.10 -2.53 -6.71
N SER A 48 -8.14 -3.30 -6.20
CA SER A 48 -6.75 -2.86 -6.00
C SER A 48 -5.86 -3.02 -7.23
N GLY A 49 -6.41 -3.32 -8.41
CA GLY A 49 -5.64 -3.61 -9.63
C GLY A 49 -4.67 -2.50 -10.02
N ALA A 50 -5.09 -1.23 -9.95
CA ALA A 50 -4.20 -0.11 -10.25
C ALA A 50 -3.02 -0.02 -9.26
N LEU A 51 -3.26 -0.26 -7.96
CA LEU A 51 -2.20 -0.34 -6.96
C LEU A 51 -1.27 -1.53 -7.19
N ALA A 52 -1.83 -2.69 -7.55
CA ALA A 52 -1.04 -3.89 -7.84
C ALA A 52 -0.11 -3.69 -9.04
N LEU A 53 -0.61 -3.10 -10.13
CA LEU A 53 0.21 -2.77 -11.30
C LEU A 53 1.29 -1.75 -10.96
N ALA A 54 0.95 -0.71 -10.20
CA ALA A 54 1.91 0.31 -9.77
C ALA A 54 3.02 -0.27 -8.87
N LEU A 55 2.68 -1.17 -7.93
CA LEU A 55 3.67 -1.90 -7.13
C LEU A 55 4.62 -2.73 -7.99
N GLY A 56 4.09 -3.47 -8.97
CA GLY A 56 4.91 -4.25 -9.91
C GLY A 56 5.85 -3.39 -10.76
N VAL A 57 5.43 -2.18 -11.14
CA VAL A 57 6.29 -1.19 -11.83
C VAL A 57 7.40 -0.68 -10.91
N LEU A 58 7.15 -0.56 -9.62
CA LEU A 58 8.10 0.00 -8.64
C LEU A 58 9.02 -1.05 -8.00
N GLU A 59 8.67 -2.33 -8.06
CA GLU A 59 9.48 -3.41 -7.52
C GLU A 59 10.94 -3.39 -8.05
N PRO A 60 11.21 -3.33 -9.38
CA PRO A 60 12.58 -3.26 -9.88
C PRO A 60 13.31 -1.95 -9.54
N ARG A 61 12.64 -1.01 -8.89
CA ARG A 61 13.16 0.32 -8.48
C ARG A 61 13.42 0.45 -6.99
N GLY A 62 13.55 -0.68 -6.30
CA GLY A 62 13.94 -0.73 -4.90
C GLY A 62 12.80 -0.88 -3.89
N LEU A 63 11.57 -1.12 -4.35
CA LEU A 63 10.47 -1.52 -3.47
C LEU A 63 10.48 -3.04 -3.32
N ALA A 64 10.76 -3.57 -2.13
CA ALA A 64 10.62 -5.00 -1.87
C ALA A 64 9.11 -5.36 -1.81
N LEU A 65 8.65 -6.12 -2.80
CA LEU A 65 7.26 -6.53 -2.94
C LEU A 65 7.08 -7.99 -2.54
N TYR A 66 6.17 -8.23 -1.61
CA TYR A 66 5.72 -9.56 -1.20
C TYR A 66 4.26 -9.74 -1.57
N THR A 67 3.85 -10.96 -1.90
CA THR A 67 2.45 -11.29 -2.19
C THR A 67 1.94 -12.33 -1.21
N ALA A 68 0.71 -12.15 -0.73
CA ALA A 68 0.02 -13.09 0.14
C ALA A 68 -1.46 -13.17 -0.23
N ILE A 69 -2.04 -14.35 -0.20
CA ILE A 69 -3.45 -14.57 -0.58
C ILE A 69 -4.38 -14.15 0.56
N ASP A 70 -4.01 -14.46 1.80
CA ASP A 70 -4.80 -14.18 3.00
C ASP A 70 -4.38 -12.85 3.63
N GLU A 71 -5.31 -11.91 3.76
CA GLU A 71 -5.04 -10.55 4.21
C GLU A 71 -4.63 -10.49 5.67
N ARG A 72 -5.16 -11.36 6.52
CA ARG A 72 -4.77 -11.43 7.94
C ARG A 72 -3.33 -11.86 8.06
N SER A 73 -2.93 -12.90 7.37
CA SER A 73 -1.54 -13.37 7.35
C SER A 73 -0.60 -12.33 6.75
N ALA A 74 -1.01 -11.65 5.67
CA ALA A 74 -0.28 -10.56 5.05
C ALA A 74 -0.01 -9.41 6.03
N ALA A 75 -1.02 -9.01 6.79
CA ALA A 75 -0.91 -7.93 7.75
C ALA A 75 0.03 -8.29 8.91
N PHE A 76 -0.04 -9.53 9.43
CA PHE A 76 0.91 -10.00 10.44
C PHE A 76 2.34 -10.16 9.90
N PHE A 77 2.49 -10.58 8.64
CA PHE A 77 3.80 -10.62 7.99
C PHE A 77 4.41 -9.21 7.90
N ALA A 78 3.62 -8.24 7.44
CA ALA A 78 4.04 -6.83 7.37
C ALA A 78 4.38 -6.26 8.76
N LEU A 79 3.60 -6.61 9.78
CA LEU A 79 3.88 -6.24 11.17
C LEU A 79 5.23 -6.80 11.64
N GLY A 80 5.52 -8.06 11.32
CA GLY A 80 6.81 -8.68 11.62
C GLY A 80 7.98 -7.95 10.93
N LEU A 81 7.83 -7.61 9.65
CA LEU A 81 8.81 -6.83 8.89
C LEU A 81 9.01 -5.43 9.50
N ALA A 82 7.93 -4.73 9.83
CA ALA A 82 7.98 -3.40 10.43
C ALA A 82 8.67 -3.42 11.81
N ARG A 83 8.37 -4.44 12.62
CA ARG A 83 9.01 -4.65 13.93
C ARG A 83 10.50 -4.93 13.80
N ALA A 84 10.90 -5.76 12.84
CA ALA A 84 12.30 -6.13 12.64
C ALA A 84 13.15 -4.97 12.09
N THR A 85 12.56 -4.15 11.21
CA THR A 85 13.29 -3.05 10.54
C THR A 85 13.15 -1.70 11.23
N GLY A 86 12.15 -1.55 12.10
CA GLY A 86 11.76 -0.27 12.67
C GLY A 86 11.16 0.71 11.66
N LYS A 87 10.86 0.29 10.42
CA LYS A 87 10.30 1.12 9.35
C LYS A 87 8.85 0.76 9.09
N ALA A 88 8.06 1.71 8.59
CA ALA A 88 6.70 1.42 8.17
C ALA A 88 6.70 0.51 6.94
N VAL A 89 5.81 -0.49 6.94
CA VAL A 89 5.57 -1.42 5.84
C VAL A 89 4.14 -1.24 5.35
N ALA A 90 3.95 -1.19 4.03
CA ALA A 90 2.63 -1.09 3.45
C ALA A 90 1.96 -2.47 3.32
N VAL A 91 0.66 -2.54 3.60
CA VAL A 91 -0.21 -3.66 3.24
C VAL A 91 -1.26 -3.13 2.28
N VAL A 92 -1.32 -3.70 1.08
CA VAL A 92 -2.27 -3.27 0.05
C VAL A 92 -3.30 -4.37 -0.16
N THR A 93 -4.58 -4.03 -0.02
CA THR A 93 -5.68 -4.97 -0.18
C THR A 93 -6.84 -4.37 -0.97
N THR A 94 -7.74 -5.24 -1.40
CA THR A 94 -9.01 -4.88 -2.05
C THR A 94 -10.03 -4.40 -1.01
N SER A 95 -11.29 -4.24 -1.40
CA SER A 95 -12.39 -3.76 -0.55
C SER A 95 -13.09 -4.88 0.22
N GLY A 96 -13.97 -4.51 1.13
CA GLY A 96 -14.87 -5.42 1.81
C GLY A 96 -14.22 -6.13 2.99
N THR A 97 -14.49 -7.42 3.14
CA THR A 97 -13.96 -8.26 4.24
C THR A 97 -12.43 -8.35 4.25
N ALA A 98 -11.78 -8.11 3.12
CA ALA A 98 -10.32 -7.98 3.04
C ALA A 98 -9.79 -6.93 4.03
N VAL A 99 -10.47 -5.78 4.14
CA VAL A 99 -10.10 -4.72 5.09
C VAL A 99 -10.36 -5.15 6.53
N ALA A 100 -11.47 -5.85 6.80
CA ALA A 100 -11.79 -6.37 8.14
C ALA A 100 -10.72 -7.36 8.63
N ASN A 101 -10.13 -8.15 7.74
CA ASN A 101 -9.06 -9.10 8.05
C ASN A 101 -7.75 -8.42 8.48
N LEU A 102 -7.56 -7.13 8.22
CA LEU A 102 -6.40 -6.38 8.70
C LEU A 102 -6.50 -6.00 10.19
N LEU A 103 -7.72 -5.99 10.76
CA LEU A 103 -7.96 -5.52 12.13
C LEU A 103 -7.10 -6.21 13.20
N PRO A 104 -6.92 -7.54 13.21
CA PRO A 104 -6.09 -8.18 14.24
C PRO A 104 -4.66 -7.65 14.27
N ALA A 105 -4.02 -7.46 13.10
CA ALA A 105 -2.69 -6.90 13.01
C ALA A 105 -2.65 -5.39 13.29
N ALA A 106 -3.71 -4.66 12.95
CA ALA A 106 -3.83 -3.24 13.31
C ALA A 106 -3.88 -3.05 14.83
N VAL A 107 -4.63 -3.89 15.55
CA VAL A 107 -4.66 -3.89 17.02
C VAL A 107 -3.27 -4.17 17.60
N GLU A 108 -2.59 -5.21 17.13
CA GLU A 108 -1.23 -5.55 17.59
C GLU A 108 -0.21 -4.42 17.26
N ALA A 109 -0.35 -3.78 16.11
CA ALA A 109 0.51 -2.65 15.73
C ALA A 109 0.26 -1.41 16.59
N ASP A 110 -1.00 -1.15 16.95
CA ASP A 110 -1.39 -0.06 17.83
C ASP A 110 -0.77 -0.20 19.22
N TYR A 111 -1.03 -1.34 19.88
CA TYR A 111 -0.52 -1.60 21.23
C TYR A 111 0.98 -1.87 21.25
N GLY A 112 1.54 -2.41 20.17
CA GLY A 112 2.97 -2.67 20.00
C GLY A 112 3.80 -1.47 19.57
N ALA A 113 3.18 -0.29 19.31
CA ALA A 113 3.84 0.90 18.77
C ALA A 113 4.60 0.61 17.45
N ILE A 114 4.00 -0.19 16.55
CA ILE A 114 4.61 -0.62 15.30
C ILE A 114 3.98 0.16 14.14
N PRO A 115 4.79 0.86 13.33
CA PRO A 115 4.26 1.62 12.20
C PRO A 115 3.81 0.69 11.08
N LEU A 116 2.55 0.75 10.69
CA LEU A 116 1.99 0.06 9.52
C LEU A 116 1.22 1.05 8.63
N LEU A 117 1.32 0.88 7.33
CA LEU A 117 0.54 1.63 6.36
C LEU A 117 -0.46 0.68 5.69
N LEU A 118 -1.71 0.70 6.15
CA LEU A 118 -2.79 -0.15 5.65
C LEU A 118 -3.50 0.60 4.50
N ILE A 119 -3.32 0.15 3.27
CA ILE A 119 -3.89 0.76 2.07
C ILE A 119 -5.00 -0.15 1.54
N SER A 120 -6.23 0.31 1.58
CA SER A 120 -7.38 -0.39 1.04
C SER A 120 -7.93 0.28 -0.22
N ALA A 121 -8.25 -0.52 -1.22
CA ALA A 121 -9.02 -0.04 -2.36
C ALA A 121 -10.51 -0.07 -2.03
N ASP A 122 -11.26 0.91 -2.54
CA ASP A 122 -12.70 1.03 -2.31
C ASP A 122 -13.45 1.38 -3.60
N ARG A 123 -14.74 1.33 -3.52
CA ARG A 123 -15.63 1.80 -4.57
C ARG A 123 -15.88 3.29 -4.42
N PRO A 124 -16.11 4.01 -5.53
CA PRO A 124 -16.58 5.39 -5.49
C PRO A 124 -17.85 5.55 -4.65
N THR A 125 -17.98 6.69 -3.99
CA THR A 125 -19.09 7.01 -3.07
C THR A 125 -20.46 6.76 -3.68
N ARG A 126 -20.64 7.00 -4.99
CA ARG A 126 -21.90 6.74 -5.71
C ARG A 126 -22.36 5.27 -5.70
N LEU A 127 -21.44 4.34 -5.40
CA LEU A 127 -21.75 2.91 -5.32
C LEU A 127 -21.92 2.42 -3.87
N LYS A 128 -21.82 3.30 -2.89
CA LYS A 128 -22.07 2.96 -1.49
C LYS A 128 -23.57 3.03 -1.20
N GLY A 129 -24.08 2.07 -0.42
CA GLY A 129 -25.48 2.03 -0.02
C GLY A 129 -26.49 1.58 -1.09
N CYS A 130 -26.02 1.21 -2.29
CA CYS A 130 -26.90 0.78 -3.39
C CYS A 130 -26.88 -0.74 -3.64
N GLY A 131 -26.29 -1.53 -2.73
CA GLY A 131 -26.19 -2.99 -2.89
C GLY A 131 -25.09 -3.43 -3.86
N ALA A 132 -24.15 -2.55 -4.23
CA ALA A 132 -23.01 -2.91 -5.06
C ALA A 132 -22.17 -4.02 -4.38
N ASN A 133 -21.76 -5.01 -5.17
CA ASN A 133 -21.03 -6.17 -4.68
C ASN A 133 -19.76 -5.78 -3.91
N GLN A 134 -19.50 -6.45 -2.77
CA GLN A 134 -18.31 -6.27 -1.92
C GLN A 134 -18.12 -4.80 -1.46
N THR A 135 -19.24 -4.08 -1.24
CA THR A 135 -19.25 -2.68 -0.77
C THR A 135 -19.85 -2.62 0.63
N VAL A 136 -19.03 -2.19 1.57
CA VAL A 136 -19.36 -2.10 3.00
C VAL A 136 -18.80 -0.79 3.57
N ASN A 137 -19.16 -0.44 4.79
CA ASN A 137 -18.53 0.68 5.50
C ASN A 137 -17.14 0.23 6.05
N GLN A 138 -16.20 0.01 5.14
CA GLN A 138 -14.86 -0.47 5.49
C GLN A 138 -14.01 0.57 6.21
N GLU A 139 -14.35 1.84 6.09
CA GLU A 139 -13.68 2.95 6.78
C GLU A 139 -13.74 2.80 8.30
N SER A 140 -14.83 2.21 8.81
CA SER A 140 -15.03 2.02 10.24
C SER A 140 -14.29 0.82 10.83
N PHE A 141 -13.86 -0.15 10.02
CA PHE A 141 -13.32 -1.41 10.53
C PHE A 141 -12.04 -1.24 11.34
N LEU A 142 -11.21 -0.29 10.97
CA LEU A 142 -9.91 -0.07 11.60
C LEU A 142 -9.86 1.18 12.49
N ALA A 143 -10.97 1.94 12.55
CA ALA A 143 -11.01 3.28 13.15
C ALA A 143 -10.52 3.34 14.62
N ALA A 144 -10.78 2.28 15.39
CA ALA A 144 -10.39 2.22 16.81
C ALA A 144 -8.88 1.95 17.03
N SER A 145 -8.16 1.51 15.99
CA SER A 145 -6.78 1.02 16.13
C SER A 145 -5.79 1.75 15.22
N VAL A 146 -6.18 2.85 14.58
CA VAL A 146 -5.27 3.61 13.70
C VAL A 146 -4.94 4.99 14.27
N ARG A 147 -3.70 5.44 14.07
CA ARG A 147 -3.24 6.78 14.46
C ARG A 147 -3.81 7.86 13.56
N TRP A 148 -4.03 7.52 12.31
CA TRP A 148 -4.56 8.43 11.32
C TRP A 148 -5.36 7.65 10.27
N PHE A 149 -6.44 8.25 9.82
CA PHE A 149 -7.25 7.77 8.71
C PHE A 149 -7.25 8.82 7.61
N GLY A 150 -6.92 8.41 6.40
CA GLY A 150 -7.01 9.22 5.20
C GLY A 150 -7.90 8.60 4.16
N GLN A 151 -8.55 9.46 3.41
CA GLN A 151 -9.42 9.06 2.32
C GLN A 151 -9.06 9.86 1.08
N GLY A 152 -8.97 9.17 -0.05
CA GLY A 152 -8.88 9.81 -1.35
C GLY A 152 -10.21 10.46 -1.75
N ASP A 153 -10.25 11.05 -2.94
CA ASP A 153 -11.50 11.59 -3.47
C ASP A 153 -12.57 10.50 -3.62
N GLY A 154 -13.79 10.80 -3.20
CA GLY A 154 -14.91 9.87 -3.23
C GLY A 154 -15.35 9.43 -4.63
N THR A 155 -14.93 10.13 -5.69
CA THR A 155 -15.15 9.72 -7.08
C THR A 155 -14.06 8.80 -7.61
N GLY A 156 -12.86 8.89 -7.04
CA GLY A 156 -11.71 8.05 -7.35
C GLY A 156 -10.38 8.79 -7.16
N LEU A 157 -9.33 8.04 -6.89
CA LEU A 157 -7.96 8.60 -6.75
C LEU A 157 -7.54 9.38 -8.01
N ALA A 158 -7.92 8.90 -9.19
CA ALA A 158 -7.66 9.54 -10.48
C ALA A 158 -8.31 10.93 -10.64
N ALA A 159 -9.28 11.29 -9.80
CA ALA A 159 -9.93 12.60 -9.81
C ALA A 159 -9.14 13.67 -9.02
N MET A 160 -8.15 13.25 -8.24
CA MET A 160 -7.31 14.16 -7.47
C MET A 160 -6.23 14.80 -8.35
N THR A 161 -5.79 15.99 -7.95
CA THR A 161 -4.58 16.61 -8.52
C THR A 161 -3.33 15.90 -8.00
N ASP A 162 -2.25 15.97 -8.76
CA ASP A 162 -0.97 15.35 -8.39
C ASP A 162 -0.46 15.88 -7.03
N ALA A 163 -0.61 17.19 -6.79
CA ALA A 163 -0.26 17.81 -5.51
C ALA A 163 -1.12 17.28 -4.34
N ALA A 164 -2.40 17.00 -4.58
CA ALA A 164 -3.28 16.44 -3.56
C ALA A 164 -2.93 14.98 -3.23
N ILE A 165 -2.53 14.20 -4.23
CA ILE A 165 -2.07 12.81 -4.04
C ILE A 165 -0.76 12.80 -3.26
N ASP A 166 0.20 13.67 -3.61
CA ASP A 166 1.46 13.81 -2.89
C ASP A 166 1.23 14.22 -1.42
N ALA A 167 0.38 15.21 -1.18
CA ALA A 167 0.03 15.63 0.17
C ALA A 167 -0.62 14.50 0.99
N LEU A 168 -1.52 13.72 0.38
CA LEU A 168 -2.16 12.57 0.99
C LEU A 168 -1.14 11.49 1.39
N ALA A 169 -0.17 11.19 0.51
CA ALA A 169 0.92 10.26 0.78
C ALA A 169 1.77 10.69 1.97
N ARG A 170 2.17 11.99 2.01
CA ARG A 170 2.96 12.55 3.12
C ARG A 170 2.20 12.50 4.44
N GLN A 171 0.92 12.82 4.45
CA GLN A 171 0.08 12.75 5.65
C GLN A 171 -0.05 11.30 6.15
N ALA A 172 -0.29 10.35 5.25
CA ALA A 172 -0.36 8.94 5.61
C ALA A 172 0.96 8.45 6.20
N TRP A 173 2.09 8.79 5.59
CA TRP A 173 3.41 8.43 6.11
C TRP A 173 3.69 9.04 7.48
N SER A 174 3.49 10.35 7.63
CA SER A 174 3.68 11.04 8.90
C SER A 174 2.77 10.50 10.00
N GLY A 175 1.55 10.09 9.66
CA GLY A 175 0.62 9.46 10.58
C GLY A 175 1.12 8.16 11.19
N THR A 176 2.06 7.44 10.53
CA THR A 176 2.66 6.23 11.11
C THR A 176 3.58 6.52 12.31
N ARG A 177 4.08 7.76 12.41
CA ARG A 177 4.99 8.25 13.47
C ARG A 177 4.65 9.69 13.85
N PRO A 178 3.47 9.91 14.42
CA PRO A 178 3.09 11.26 14.82
C PRO A 178 4.03 11.77 15.93
N PRO A 179 4.31 13.08 15.99
CA PRO A 179 5.30 13.64 16.92
C PRO A 179 4.90 13.45 18.39
N ASP A 180 3.60 13.48 18.68
CA ASP A 180 3.07 13.47 20.05
C ASP A 180 2.53 12.11 20.51
N LEU A 181 2.62 11.07 19.67
CA LEU A 181 2.14 9.72 19.96
C LEU A 181 3.19 8.67 19.60
N ALA A 182 3.08 7.50 20.21
CA ALA A 182 3.87 6.35 19.78
C ALA A 182 3.55 5.98 18.32
N PRO A 183 4.53 5.44 17.57
CA PRO A 183 4.28 4.89 16.24
C PRO A 183 3.09 3.94 16.24
N GLY A 184 2.45 3.81 15.09
CA GLY A 184 1.31 2.91 14.99
C GLY A 184 0.77 2.79 13.58
N PRO A 185 -0.32 2.04 13.40
CA PRO A 185 -0.90 1.84 12.09
C PRO A 185 -1.67 3.07 11.63
N VAL A 186 -1.71 3.27 10.32
CA VAL A 186 -2.58 4.21 9.64
C VAL A 186 -3.42 3.49 8.59
N HIS A 187 -4.59 4.01 8.28
CA HIS A 187 -5.45 3.48 7.24
C HIS A 187 -5.66 4.52 6.13
N LEU A 188 -5.31 4.16 4.91
CA LEU A 188 -5.52 4.95 3.72
C LEU A 188 -6.53 4.23 2.82
N ASN A 189 -7.76 4.77 2.72
CA ASN A 189 -8.86 4.19 1.95
C ASN A 189 -9.01 4.92 0.62
N LEU A 190 -8.80 4.21 -0.50
CA LEU A 190 -8.68 4.80 -1.83
C LEU A 190 -9.76 4.30 -2.78
N SER A 191 -10.62 5.18 -3.25
CA SER A 191 -11.63 4.83 -4.25
C SER A 191 -11.02 4.71 -5.65
N PHE A 192 -11.44 3.67 -6.38
CA PHE A 192 -11.12 3.46 -7.80
C PHE A 192 -12.39 3.23 -8.60
N ALA A 193 -12.62 4.07 -9.60
CA ALA A 193 -13.71 3.90 -10.56
C ALA A 193 -13.31 2.93 -11.68
N GLU A 194 -14.27 2.19 -12.22
CA GLU A 194 -14.06 1.30 -13.36
C GLU A 194 -13.96 2.09 -14.67
N PRO A 195 -13.12 1.60 -15.61
CA PRO A 195 -12.35 0.34 -15.59
C PRO A 195 -11.09 0.41 -14.71
N LEU A 196 -10.76 -0.73 -14.08
CA LEU A 196 -9.71 -0.82 -13.05
C LEU A 196 -8.31 -1.13 -13.60
N HIS A 197 -8.25 -1.78 -14.76
CA HIS A 197 -7.00 -2.30 -15.31
C HIS A 197 -6.59 -1.52 -16.54
N ALA A 198 -5.44 -0.88 -16.46
CA ALA A 198 -4.80 -0.28 -17.64
C ALA A 198 -4.36 -1.37 -18.61
N GLY A 199 -4.53 -1.12 -19.91
CA GLY A 199 -4.06 -2.02 -20.97
C GLY A 199 -2.53 -2.10 -21.01
N GLY A 200 -2.00 -3.12 -21.71
CA GLY A 200 -0.56 -3.37 -21.81
C GLY A 200 0.24 -2.17 -22.32
N GLN A 201 -0.29 -1.38 -23.24
CA GLN A 201 0.38 -0.17 -23.75
C GLN A 201 0.58 0.86 -22.62
N ALA A 202 -0.45 1.16 -21.83
CA ALA A 202 -0.35 2.11 -20.72
C ALA A 202 0.63 1.62 -19.64
N LEU A 203 0.69 0.31 -19.41
CA LEU A 203 1.66 -0.30 -18.50
C LEU A 203 3.10 -0.14 -19.01
N LEU A 204 3.35 -0.35 -20.30
CA LEU A 204 4.67 -0.16 -20.93
C LEU A 204 5.12 1.30 -20.83
N GLU A 205 4.23 2.25 -21.11
CA GLU A 205 4.49 3.69 -20.97
C GLU A 205 4.81 4.07 -19.53
N ALA A 206 4.00 3.61 -18.58
CA ALA A 206 4.25 3.83 -17.14
C ALA A 206 5.60 3.26 -16.69
N THR A 207 5.98 2.10 -17.22
CA THR A 207 7.29 1.48 -16.94
C THR A 207 8.44 2.30 -17.52
N ALA A 208 8.29 2.80 -18.75
CA ALA A 208 9.30 3.63 -19.40
C ALA A 208 9.49 4.97 -18.69
N HIS A 209 8.40 5.69 -18.38
CA HIS A 209 8.47 6.96 -17.65
C HIS A 209 9.08 6.80 -16.25
N ALA A 210 8.73 5.74 -15.54
CA ALA A 210 9.33 5.46 -14.26
C ALA A 210 10.84 5.15 -14.33
N SER A 211 11.38 4.77 -15.49
CA SER A 211 12.81 4.51 -15.70
C SER A 211 13.63 5.78 -15.93
N LEU A 212 13.01 6.87 -16.36
CA LEU A 212 13.71 8.14 -16.64
C LEU A 212 14.01 8.95 -15.37
N ASP A 213 13.28 8.71 -14.29
CA ASP A 213 13.42 9.43 -13.01
C ASP A 213 14.58 8.92 -12.12
N THR A 214 15.34 7.91 -12.58
CA THR A 214 16.41 7.27 -11.77
C THR A 214 17.70 8.09 -11.68
N THR A 215 17.81 9.25 -12.32
CA THR A 215 19.03 10.08 -12.31
C THR A 215 19.27 10.87 -11.02
N SER A 216 18.34 10.82 -10.07
CA SER A 216 18.45 11.49 -8.76
C SER A 216 18.14 10.57 -7.57
N SER A 217 18.44 9.28 -7.67
CA SER A 217 18.21 8.36 -6.54
C SER A 217 19.26 8.61 -5.45
N PRO A 218 18.82 8.93 -4.20
CA PRO A 218 19.72 8.96 -3.04
C PRO A 218 20.30 7.59 -2.68
N TRP A 219 19.95 6.54 -3.42
CA TRP A 219 20.30 5.13 -3.17
C TRP A 219 21.52 4.64 -3.94
N GLY A 220 22.25 5.54 -4.64
CA GLY A 220 23.43 5.21 -5.46
C GLY A 220 24.64 4.65 -4.69
N GLU A 221 24.61 4.59 -3.36
CA GLU A 221 25.74 4.13 -2.55
C GLU A 221 25.46 2.93 -1.62
N LEU A 222 24.25 2.39 -1.58
CA LEU A 222 24.01 1.13 -0.86
C LEU A 222 24.17 -0.02 -1.84
N GLY A 223 25.32 -0.69 -1.80
CA GLY A 223 25.66 -1.86 -2.60
C GLY A 223 24.58 -2.93 -2.53
N LEU A 224 23.67 -2.91 -3.49
CA LEU A 224 22.65 -3.95 -3.69
C LEU A 224 23.38 -5.21 -4.16
N ARG A 225 23.45 -6.21 -3.29
CA ARG A 225 23.79 -7.58 -3.71
C ARG A 225 22.66 -8.07 -4.63
N THR A 226 23.02 -8.34 -5.87
CA THR A 226 22.15 -9.04 -6.82
C THR A 226 21.70 -10.39 -6.24
N PRO A 227 20.42 -10.79 -6.36
CA PRO A 227 19.98 -12.14 -6.02
C PRO A 227 20.55 -13.09 -7.08
N GLY A 228 21.61 -13.82 -6.76
CA GLY A 228 22.18 -14.77 -7.72
C GLY A 228 23.58 -15.25 -7.42
N SER A 229 23.96 -15.39 -6.16
CA SER A 229 25.12 -16.20 -5.82
C SER A 229 24.93 -16.81 -4.43
N GLY A 230 24.66 -18.10 -4.45
CA GLY A 230 24.70 -19.08 -3.39
C GLY A 230 24.93 -18.58 -1.95
N ASN A 231 23.89 -18.49 -1.18
CA ASN A 231 23.99 -18.61 0.27
C ASN A 231 23.13 -19.82 0.68
N GLN A 232 23.79 -20.92 0.97
CA GLN A 232 23.19 -22.00 1.76
C GLN A 232 22.80 -21.34 3.10
N ALA A 233 21.52 -21.49 3.47
CA ALA A 233 21.05 -21.16 4.81
C ALA A 233 21.99 -21.86 5.83
N PRO A 234 22.36 -21.22 6.93
CA PRO A 234 23.09 -21.92 7.99
C PRO A 234 22.25 -23.11 8.44
N PRO A 235 22.89 -24.25 8.78
CA PRO A 235 22.18 -25.43 9.21
C PRO A 235 21.31 -25.08 10.43
N PHE A 236 20.06 -25.47 10.37
CA PHE A 236 19.11 -25.33 11.47
C PHE A 236 19.68 -26.06 12.69
N SER A 237 20.07 -25.34 13.72
CA SER A 237 20.37 -25.94 15.01
C SER A 237 19.05 -26.27 15.70
N PRO A 238 18.76 -27.54 16.00
CA PRO A 238 17.57 -27.86 16.76
C PRO A 238 17.60 -27.16 18.12
N ALA A 239 16.45 -26.74 18.58
CA ALA A 239 16.30 -26.17 19.92
C ALA A 239 16.83 -27.19 20.97
N PRO A 240 17.43 -26.75 22.06
CA PRO A 240 17.87 -27.65 23.12
C PRO A 240 16.69 -28.47 23.63
N ASP A 241 16.91 -29.76 23.79
CA ASP A 241 15.95 -30.70 24.33
C ASP A 241 15.56 -30.27 25.75
N PRO A 242 14.28 -30.00 26.02
CA PRO A 242 13.85 -29.55 27.35
C PRO A 242 14.03 -30.61 28.45
N ASP A 243 14.31 -31.88 28.10
CA ASP A 243 14.48 -32.98 29.05
C ASP A 243 15.95 -33.32 29.32
N GLN A 244 16.92 -32.55 28.82
CA GLN A 244 18.32 -32.74 29.19
C GLN A 244 18.65 -31.94 30.48
N PRO A 245 19.04 -32.60 31.57
CA PRO A 245 19.53 -31.89 32.77
C PRO A 245 20.84 -31.15 32.40
N GLY A 246 20.85 -29.85 32.68
CA GLY A 246 22.00 -29.01 32.43
C GLY A 246 23.27 -29.52 33.13
N VAL A 247 24.37 -29.55 32.38
CA VAL A 247 25.72 -29.70 32.91
C VAL A 247 26.29 -28.31 33.19
#